data_51f88e6477293bd542a6d25e2604b324
#
_entry.id   51f88e6477293bd542a6d25e2604b324
#
_cell.length_a   1.000
_cell.length_b   1.000
_cell.length_c   1.000
_cell.angle_alpha   90.00
_cell.angle_beta   90.00
_cell.angle_gamma   90.00
#
_symmetry.space_group_name_H-M   'P 1'
#
loop_
_entity.id
_entity.type
_entity.pdbx_description
1 polymer ?
#
loop_
_entity_poly.entity_id
_entity_poly.type
_entity_poly.pdbx_seq_one_letter_code
_entity_poly.pdbx_strand_id
1 'polypeptide(L)'
;MLFRSASGPHAATFARLREQGLDIRVVEGGIGAASAVKMCYAALTKGLMALASQAFASASRLGVAEALRTELATSRPWVLDEADKGLPKVPPKAYRWIAEMEEIGATFAAAGFTPDLFEAVADVYRQVGAMEPGPLKDADQYAERLLAALTRRPTAAD
;
A
#
# COMPACT_ATOMS: atom_id res chain seq x y z
N MET A 1 6.51 -12.89 -3.69
CA MET A 1 6.52 -14.14 -2.88
C MET A 1 5.39 -14.04 -1.86
N LEU A 2 4.40 -14.93 -1.86
CA LEU A 2 3.34 -14.91 -0.85
C LEU A 2 3.86 -15.62 0.39
N PHE A 3 4.04 -14.90 1.47
CA PHE A 3 4.30 -15.50 2.77
C PHE A 3 3.05 -16.26 3.20
N ARG A 4 3.21 -17.55 3.48
CA ARG A 4 2.21 -18.33 4.20
C ARG A 4 2.68 -18.42 5.65
N SER A 5 2.09 -17.59 6.50
CA SER A 5 2.40 -17.59 7.93
C SER A 5 1.34 -18.35 8.69
N ALA A 6 1.77 -19.07 9.71
CA ALA A 6 0.89 -19.80 10.63
C ALA A 6 1.27 -19.49 12.08
N SER A 7 0.28 -19.38 12.95
CA SER A 7 0.48 -19.20 14.40
C SER A 7 -0.58 -19.97 15.18
N GLY A 8 -0.35 -20.15 16.49
CA GLY A 8 -1.23 -20.88 17.38
C GLY A 8 -0.88 -22.37 17.49
N PRO A 9 -1.70 -23.16 18.23
CA PRO A 9 -1.34 -24.51 18.67
C PRO A 9 -1.10 -25.52 17.55
N HIS A 10 -1.68 -25.31 16.37
CA HIS A 10 -1.54 -26.21 15.23
C HIS A 10 -0.56 -25.71 14.15
N ALA A 11 0.15 -24.61 14.40
CA ALA A 11 1.08 -24.03 13.42
C ALA A 11 2.19 -24.99 13.00
N ALA A 12 2.73 -25.78 13.94
CA ALA A 12 3.74 -26.79 13.66
C ALA A 12 3.22 -27.91 12.74
N THR A 13 1.97 -28.34 12.95
CA THR A 13 1.32 -29.34 12.08
C THR A 13 1.16 -28.79 10.66
N PHE A 14 0.68 -27.55 10.53
CA PHE A 14 0.53 -26.88 9.22
C PHE A 14 1.88 -26.72 8.52
N ALA A 15 2.96 -26.44 9.29
CA ALA A 15 4.31 -26.27 8.76
C ALA A 15 4.88 -27.54 8.08
N ARG A 16 4.33 -28.74 8.36
CA ARG A 16 4.73 -29.98 7.66
C ARG A 16 4.44 -29.93 6.15
N LEU A 17 3.54 -29.04 5.71
CA LEU A 17 3.31 -28.84 4.28
C LEU A 17 4.52 -28.22 3.55
N ARG A 18 5.58 -27.84 4.25
CA ARG A 18 6.89 -27.52 3.65
C ARG A 18 7.45 -28.70 2.85
N GLU A 19 7.22 -29.92 3.31
CA GLU A 19 7.61 -31.15 2.63
C GLU A 19 6.93 -31.31 1.27
N GLN A 20 5.81 -30.60 1.07
CA GLN A 20 5.05 -30.53 -0.18
C GLN A 20 5.39 -29.28 -1.02
N GLY A 21 6.50 -28.59 -0.72
CA GLY A 21 6.97 -27.42 -1.47
C GLY A 21 6.30 -26.10 -1.09
N LEU A 22 5.54 -26.01 -0.01
CA LEU A 22 4.95 -24.76 0.48
C LEU A 22 5.91 -24.00 1.39
N ASP A 23 6.21 -22.72 1.10
CA ASP A 23 6.94 -21.86 2.02
C ASP A 23 6.02 -21.42 3.17
N ILE A 24 6.06 -22.14 4.28
CA ILE A 24 5.27 -21.84 5.47
C ILE A 24 6.20 -21.35 6.58
N ARG A 25 5.91 -20.17 7.12
CA ARG A 25 6.62 -19.57 8.23
C ARG A 25 5.77 -19.68 9.49
N VAL A 26 6.30 -20.34 10.50
CA VAL A 26 5.69 -20.35 11.83
C VAL A 26 6.06 -19.04 12.52
N VAL A 27 5.03 -18.34 12.99
CA VAL A 27 5.15 -17.14 13.81
C VAL A 27 4.89 -17.54 15.25
N GLU A 28 5.84 -17.26 16.12
CA GLU A 28 5.67 -17.48 17.56
C GLU A 28 4.56 -16.56 18.09
N GLY A 29 3.80 -17.07 19.05
CA GLY A 29 2.66 -16.38 19.66
C GLY A 29 1.35 -17.15 19.56
N GLY A 30 0.30 -16.56 20.07
CA GLY A 30 -1.04 -17.15 20.10
C GLY A 30 -1.77 -17.14 18.76
N ILE A 31 -3.03 -17.53 18.83
CA ILE A 31 -3.97 -17.40 17.69
C ILE A 31 -4.00 -15.92 17.24
N GLY A 32 -3.86 -15.68 15.93
CA GLY A 32 -3.86 -14.33 15.37
C GLY A 32 -2.48 -13.70 15.14
N ALA A 33 -1.39 -14.21 15.76
CA ALA A 33 -0.06 -13.61 15.59
C ALA A 33 0.39 -13.54 14.12
N ALA A 34 0.15 -14.57 13.33
CA ALA A 34 0.47 -14.58 11.91
C ALA A 34 -0.34 -13.51 11.12
N SER A 35 -1.60 -13.30 11.48
CA SER A 35 -2.44 -12.22 10.90
C SER A 35 -1.92 -10.85 11.29
N ALA A 36 -1.53 -10.65 12.56
CA ALA A 36 -0.96 -9.39 13.01
C ALA A 36 0.33 -9.03 12.24
N VAL A 37 1.24 -9.97 12.03
CA VAL A 37 2.43 -9.76 11.19
C VAL A 37 2.05 -9.36 9.78
N LYS A 38 1.05 -10.02 9.18
CA LYS A 38 0.55 -9.68 7.85
C LYS A 38 0.00 -8.25 7.81
N MET A 39 -0.79 -7.85 8.82
CA MET A 39 -1.36 -6.49 8.88
C MET A 39 -0.26 -5.45 9.02
N CYS A 40 0.70 -5.63 9.92
CA CYS A 40 1.84 -4.71 10.07
C CYS A 40 2.68 -4.60 8.79
N TYR A 41 2.95 -5.72 8.12
CA TYR A 41 3.68 -5.73 6.85
C TYR A 41 2.92 -4.99 5.75
N ALA A 42 1.62 -5.26 5.62
CA ALA A 42 0.76 -4.60 4.65
C ALA A 42 0.61 -3.09 4.93
N ALA A 43 0.54 -2.71 6.21
CA ALA A 43 0.55 -1.31 6.65
C ALA A 43 1.76 -0.56 6.09
N LEU A 44 2.95 -1.13 6.23
CA LEU A 44 4.19 -0.50 5.73
C LEU A 44 4.22 -0.47 4.20
N THR A 45 4.00 -1.60 3.54
CA THR A 45 4.19 -1.69 2.09
C THR A 45 3.13 -0.92 1.30
N LYS A 46 1.86 -1.01 1.70
CA LYS A 46 0.78 -0.29 1.04
C LYS A 46 0.65 1.15 1.55
N GLY A 47 0.87 1.39 2.82
CA GLY A 47 0.95 2.75 3.36
C GLY A 47 2.01 3.58 2.64
N LEU A 48 3.19 3.01 2.38
CA LEU A 48 4.24 3.67 1.60
C LEU A 48 3.77 3.99 0.16
N MET A 49 3.06 3.09 -0.51
CA MET A 49 2.52 3.34 -1.85
C MET A 49 1.46 4.46 -1.84
N ALA A 50 0.62 4.54 -0.83
CA ALA A 50 -0.36 5.61 -0.71
C ALA A 50 0.32 6.97 -0.45
N LEU A 51 1.32 6.99 0.42
CA LEU A 51 2.11 8.19 0.68
C LEU A 51 2.85 8.64 -0.58
N ALA A 52 3.51 7.74 -1.30
CA ALA A 52 4.16 8.02 -2.56
C ALA A 52 3.16 8.54 -3.62
N SER A 53 1.96 7.95 -3.71
CA SER A 53 0.89 8.42 -4.60
C SER A 53 0.57 9.89 -4.37
N GLN A 54 0.38 10.30 -3.13
CA GLN A 54 0.10 11.70 -2.80
C GLN A 54 1.30 12.61 -3.00
N ALA A 55 2.51 12.16 -2.61
CA ALA A 55 3.72 12.95 -2.74
C ALA A 55 4.03 13.29 -4.21
N PHE A 56 4.02 12.29 -5.10
CA PHE A 56 4.29 12.52 -6.53
C PHE A 56 3.19 13.32 -7.21
N ALA A 57 1.91 13.05 -6.91
CA ALA A 57 0.81 13.85 -7.44
C ALA A 57 0.85 15.31 -6.96
N SER A 58 1.17 15.54 -5.68
CA SER A 58 1.32 16.88 -5.13
C SER A 58 2.49 17.61 -5.75
N ALA A 59 3.64 16.95 -5.88
CA ALA A 59 4.84 17.54 -6.49
C ALA A 59 4.59 17.94 -7.96
N SER A 60 3.87 17.08 -8.72
CA SER A 60 3.44 17.40 -10.08
C SER A 60 2.53 18.62 -10.12
N ARG A 61 1.50 18.68 -9.26
CA ARG A 61 0.55 19.82 -9.19
C ARG A 61 1.24 21.12 -8.79
N LEU A 62 2.25 21.04 -7.92
CA LEU A 62 3.00 22.20 -7.43
C LEU A 62 4.16 22.61 -8.37
N GLY A 63 4.42 21.86 -9.44
CA GLY A 63 5.48 22.15 -10.41
C GLY A 63 6.89 21.83 -9.89
N VAL A 64 7.03 20.95 -8.88
CA VAL A 64 8.31 20.58 -8.24
C VAL A 64 8.67 19.10 -8.39
N ALA A 65 8.06 18.38 -9.35
CA ALA A 65 8.26 16.95 -9.53
C ALA A 65 9.74 16.60 -9.80
N GLU A 66 10.42 17.35 -10.68
CA GLU A 66 11.83 17.11 -11.02
C GLU A 66 12.75 17.34 -9.82
N ALA A 67 12.48 18.39 -9.03
CA ALA A 67 13.24 18.66 -7.81
C ALA A 67 13.09 17.54 -6.78
N LEU A 68 11.86 17.01 -6.60
CA LEU A 68 11.59 15.87 -5.72
C LEU A 68 12.35 14.62 -6.20
N ARG A 69 12.34 14.32 -7.50
CA ARG A 69 13.06 13.18 -8.06
C ARG A 69 14.56 13.28 -7.85
N THR A 70 15.13 14.45 -8.12
CA THR A 70 16.57 14.73 -7.91
C THR A 70 16.96 14.51 -6.46
N GLU A 71 16.19 15.05 -5.53
CA GLU A 71 16.44 14.88 -4.10
C GLU A 71 16.33 13.41 -3.68
N LEU A 72 15.29 12.70 -4.10
CA LEU A 72 15.11 11.27 -3.80
C LEU A 72 16.21 10.42 -4.41
N ALA A 73 16.65 10.70 -5.65
CA ALA A 73 17.73 9.97 -6.28
C ALA A 73 19.04 10.08 -5.49
N THR A 74 19.28 11.21 -4.86
CA THR A 74 20.48 11.48 -4.06
C THR A 74 20.39 10.91 -2.64
N SER A 75 19.27 11.19 -1.95
CA SER A 75 19.15 10.92 -0.51
C SER A 75 18.43 9.61 -0.18
N ARG A 76 17.52 9.15 -1.01
CA ARG A 76 16.68 7.96 -0.81
C ARG A 76 16.38 7.21 -2.13
N PRO A 77 17.41 6.73 -2.86
CA PRO A 77 17.22 6.14 -4.19
C PRO A 77 16.26 4.94 -4.21
N TRP A 78 16.19 4.18 -3.13
CA TRP A 78 15.28 3.06 -3.01
C TRP A 78 13.80 3.48 -2.97
N VAL A 79 13.48 4.68 -2.42
CA VAL A 79 12.10 5.21 -2.42
C VAL A 79 11.68 5.56 -3.83
N LEU A 80 12.57 6.19 -4.61
CA LEU A 80 12.32 6.54 -5.99
C LEU A 80 12.11 5.29 -6.85
N ASP A 81 12.98 4.28 -6.71
CA ASP A 81 12.88 3.01 -7.43
C ASP A 81 11.58 2.27 -7.10
N GLU A 82 11.20 2.24 -5.82
CA GLU A 82 9.95 1.62 -5.38
C GLU A 82 8.73 2.37 -5.91
N ALA A 83 8.76 3.71 -5.95
CA ALA A 83 7.69 4.52 -6.52
C ALA A 83 7.56 4.27 -8.04
N ASP A 84 8.64 4.33 -8.79
CA ASP A 84 8.63 4.14 -10.24
C ASP A 84 8.17 2.73 -10.65
N LYS A 85 8.54 1.71 -9.89
CA LYS A 85 8.14 0.31 -10.17
C LYS A 85 6.81 -0.08 -9.55
N GLY A 86 6.45 0.53 -8.44
CA GLY A 86 5.29 0.18 -7.61
C GLY A 86 4.02 0.90 -8.01
N LEU A 87 4.06 2.23 -8.11
CA LEU A 87 2.87 3.05 -8.38
C LEU A 87 2.11 2.63 -9.65
N PRO A 88 2.77 2.35 -10.79
CA PRO A 88 2.07 1.89 -11.98
C PRO A 88 1.23 0.62 -11.80
N LYS A 89 1.52 -0.18 -10.77
CA LYS A 89 0.85 -1.45 -10.49
C LYS A 89 -0.28 -1.32 -9.46
N VAL A 90 -0.48 -0.13 -8.90
CA VAL A 90 -1.49 0.12 -7.86
C VAL A 90 -2.92 0.17 -8.42
N PRO A 91 -3.23 0.90 -9.52
CA PRO A 91 -4.61 1.13 -9.94
C PRO A 91 -5.45 -0.13 -10.09
N PRO A 92 -4.99 -1.21 -10.74
CA PRO A 92 -5.80 -2.43 -10.89
C PRO A 92 -6.04 -3.20 -9.59
N LYS A 93 -5.38 -2.81 -8.49
CA LYS A 93 -5.46 -3.46 -7.18
C LYS A 93 -6.12 -2.59 -6.12
N ALA A 94 -6.27 -1.30 -6.38
CA ALA A 94 -6.71 -0.29 -5.41
C ALA A 94 -8.02 -0.70 -4.72
N TYR A 95 -8.99 -1.20 -5.46
CA TYR A 95 -10.30 -1.61 -4.92
C TYR A 95 -10.19 -2.67 -3.79
N ARG A 96 -9.22 -3.59 -3.88
CA ARG A 96 -9.00 -4.62 -2.85
C ARG A 96 -8.28 -4.07 -1.63
N TRP A 97 -7.47 -3.03 -1.84
CA TRP A 97 -6.67 -2.46 -0.77
C TRP A 97 -7.47 -1.55 0.14
N ILE A 98 -8.62 -1.02 -0.31
CA ILE A 98 -9.52 -0.21 0.51
C ILE A 98 -9.94 -1.00 1.77
N ALA A 99 -10.60 -2.14 1.60
CA ALA A 99 -11.04 -2.97 2.72
C ALA A 99 -9.86 -3.46 3.58
N GLU A 100 -8.71 -3.76 2.96
CA GLU A 100 -7.51 -4.18 3.70
C GLU A 100 -6.95 -3.04 4.58
N MET A 101 -7.05 -1.77 4.15
CA MET A 101 -6.68 -0.64 5.01
C MET A 101 -7.63 -0.48 6.20
N GLU A 102 -8.90 -0.69 6.02
CA GLU A 102 -9.89 -0.70 7.09
C GLU A 102 -9.58 -1.81 8.13
N GLU A 103 -9.23 -3.02 7.68
CA GLU A 103 -8.80 -4.12 8.56
C GLU A 103 -7.50 -3.79 9.32
N ILE A 104 -6.54 -3.12 8.65
CA ILE A 104 -5.30 -2.66 9.27
C ILE A 104 -5.62 -1.59 10.34
N GLY A 105 -6.47 -0.63 10.04
CA GLY A 105 -6.92 0.38 11.00
C GLY A 105 -7.51 -0.27 12.27
N ALA A 106 -8.41 -1.24 12.11
CA ALA A 106 -8.99 -1.99 13.23
C ALA A 106 -7.92 -2.76 14.03
N THR A 107 -6.91 -3.34 13.35
CA THR A 107 -5.79 -4.04 14.00
C THR A 107 -4.96 -3.07 14.86
N PHE A 108 -4.68 -1.86 14.35
CA PHE A 108 -3.92 -0.84 15.06
C PHE A 108 -4.74 -0.27 16.23
N ALA A 109 -6.05 -0.06 16.05
CA ALA A 109 -6.93 0.36 17.13
C ALA A 109 -6.95 -0.67 18.28
N ALA A 110 -7.00 -1.96 17.96
CA ALA A 110 -6.93 -3.03 18.96
C ALA A 110 -5.56 -3.06 19.68
N ALA A 111 -4.50 -2.53 19.07
CA ALA A 111 -3.19 -2.36 19.69
C ALA A 111 -3.02 -1.01 20.43
N GLY A 112 -4.08 -0.17 20.50
CA GLY A 112 -4.06 1.11 21.21
C GLY A 112 -3.58 2.31 20.38
N PHE A 113 -3.45 2.17 19.05
CA PHE A 113 -3.07 3.24 18.14
C PHE A 113 -4.27 3.79 17.37
N THR A 114 -4.14 5.00 16.80
CA THR A 114 -5.19 5.59 15.98
C THR A 114 -5.43 4.80 14.68
N PRO A 115 -6.69 4.51 14.30
CA PRO A 115 -7.03 3.95 12.99
C PRO A 115 -6.98 5.00 11.87
N ASP A 116 -7.08 6.29 12.17
CA ASP A 116 -7.31 7.40 11.22
C ASP A 116 -6.29 7.44 10.08
N LEU A 117 -5.04 7.06 10.37
CA LEU A 117 -3.99 6.97 9.35
C LEU A 117 -4.40 6.03 8.22
N PHE A 118 -4.98 4.89 8.55
CA PHE A 118 -5.36 3.88 7.54
C PHE A 118 -6.71 4.16 6.89
N GLU A 119 -7.59 4.89 7.56
CA GLU A 119 -8.78 5.46 6.94
C GLU A 119 -8.39 6.47 5.85
N ALA A 120 -7.46 7.38 6.14
CA ALA A 120 -6.92 8.30 5.14
C ALA A 120 -6.20 7.56 3.97
N VAL A 121 -5.47 6.48 4.26
CA VAL A 121 -4.85 5.64 3.21
C VAL A 121 -5.91 4.94 2.36
N ALA A 122 -7.02 4.48 2.95
CA ALA A 122 -8.15 3.92 2.20
C ALA A 122 -8.75 4.96 1.25
N ASP A 123 -8.86 6.23 1.66
CA ASP A 123 -9.34 7.33 0.82
C ASP A 123 -8.40 7.59 -0.37
N VAL A 124 -7.09 7.52 -0.17
CA VAL A 124 -6.14 7.58 -1.29
C VAL A 124 -6.43 6.47 -2.30
N TYR A 125 -6.68 5.25 -1.86
CA TYR A 125 -6.99 4.14 -2.78
C TYR A 125 -8.36 4.26 -3.45
N ARG A 126 -9.34 4.91 -2.82
CA ARG A 126 -10.61 5.30 -3.49
C ARG A 126 -10.36 6.29 -4.63
N GLN A 127 -9.46 7.25 -4.43
CA GLN A 127 -9.05 8.20 -5.48
C GLN A 127 -8.32 7.49 -6.62
N VAL A 128 -7.36 6.62 -6.29
CA VAL A 128 -6.61 5.82 -7.28
C VAL A 128 -7.54 4.90 -8.07
N GLY A 129 -8.55 4.32 -7.43
CA GLY A 129 -9.55 3.47 -8.09
C GLY A 129 -10.41 4.20 -9.11
N ALA A 130 -10.45 5.53 -9.08
CA ALA A 130 -11.15 6.37 -10.06
C ALA A 130 -10.30 6.75 -11.28
N MET A 131 -9.02 6.33 -11.33
CA MET A 131 -8.15 6.56 -12.49
C MET A 131 -8.63 5.78 -13.71
N GLU A 132 -8.47 6.39 -14.88
CA GLU A 132 -8.71 5.69 -16.15
C GLU A 132 -7.77 4.47 -16.26
N PRO A 133 -8.29 3.31 -16.70
CA PRO A 133 -7.47 2.13 -16.91
C PRO A 133 -6.45 2.35 -18.03
N GLY A 134 -5.35 1.62 -17.97
CA GLY A 134 -4.33 1.61 -19.01
C GLY A 134 -2.91 1.51 -18.45
N PRO A 135 -1.93 1.23 -19.31
CA PRO A 135 -0.54 1.08 -18.88
C PRO A 135 0.02 2.40 -18.35
N LEU A 136 0.91 2.28 -17.39
CA LEU A 136 1.70 3.36 -16.80
C LEU A 136 3.16 2.92 -16.77
N LYS A 137 4.08 3.85 -17.05
CA LYS A 137 5.51 3.55 -17.11
C LYS A 137 6.22 3.77 -15.77
N ASP A 138 5.88 4.87 -15.09
CA ASP A 138 6.59 5.38 -13.93
C ASP A 138 5.66 6.17 -13.00
N ALA A 139 6.24 6.74 -11.95
CA ALA A 139 5.53 7.54 -10.96
C ALA A 139 5.00 8.87 -11.54
N ASP A 140 5.63 9.45 -12.55
CA ASP A 140 5.20 10.73 -13.12
C ASP A 140 3.93 10.54 -13.95
N GLN A 141 3.88 9.55 -14.84
CA GLN A 141 2.65 9.21 -15.56
C GLN A 141 1.50 8.80 -14.63
N TYR A 142 1.85 8.09 -13.56
CA TYR A 142 0.87 7.76 -12.52
C TYR A 142 0.31 9.03 -11.87
N ALA A 143 1.17 9.98 -11.47
CA ALA A 143 0.78 11.24 -10.86
C ALA A 143 -0.12 12.07 -11.77
N GLU A 144 0.24 12.23 -13.04
CA GLU A 144 -0.57 12.93 -14.04
C GLU A 144 -1.97 12.31 -14.18
N ARG A 145 -2.06 11.01 -14.27
CA ARG A 145 -3.34 10.29 -14.41
C ARG A 145 -4.19 10.40 -13.14
N LEU A 146 -3.58 10.34 -11.96
CA LEU A 146 -4.29 10.55 -10.70
C LEU A 146 -4.85 11.97 -10.63
N LEU A 147 -4.07 12.98 -10.97
CA LEU A 147 -4.51 14.38 -11.01
C LEU A 147 -5.67 14.58 -11.98
N ALA A 148 -5.61 13.97 -13.17
CA ALA A 148 -6.71 14.01 -14.14
C ALA A 148 -8.00 13.36 -13.61
N ALA A 149 -7.90 12.31 -12.81
CA ALA A 149 -9.05 11.68 -12.18
C ALA A 149 -9.68 12.57 -11.09
N LEU A 150 -8.85 13.28 -10.32
CA LEU A 150 -9.31 14.18 -9.26
C LEU A 150 -10.00 15.43 -9.80
N THR A 151 -9.57 15.96 -10.95
CA THR A 151 -10.21 17.12 -11.57
C THR A 151 -11.56 16.81 -12.24
N ARG A 152 -11.83 15.54 -12.54
CA ARG A 152 -13.12 15.08 -13.10
C ARG A 152 -14.20 14.82 -12.05
N ARG A 153 -13.85 14.71 -10.77
CA ARG A 153 -14.84 14.64 -9.70
C ARG A 153 -15.44 16.03 -9.49
N PRO A 154 -16.79 16.21 -9.58
CA PRO A 154 -17.40 17.44 -9.12
C PRO A 154 -17.00 17.60 -7.64
N THR A 155 -16.47 18.76 -7.30
CA THR A 155 -16.25 19.14 -5.90
C THR A 155 -17.61 19.02 -5.20
N ALA A 156 -17.71 18.14 -4.20
CA ALA A 156 -18.86 18.11 -3.30
C ALA A 156 -18.76 19.36 -2.40
N ALA A 157 -19.10 20.50 -2.98
CA ALA A 157 -19.23 21.79 -2.30
C ALA A 157 -20.08 22.68 -3.22
N ASP A 158 -21.39 22.54 -3.10
CA ASP A 158 -22.41 23.59 -3.19
C ASP A 158 -23.66 23.12 -2.48
#